data_4df6e3fda99e50b439bd1f2dd84ec201
#
_entry.id   4df6e3fda99e50b439bd1f2dd84ec201
#
_cell.length_a   1.000
_cell.length_b   1.000
_cell.length_c   1.000
_cell.angle_alpha   90.00
_cell.angle_beta   90.00
_cell.angle_gamma   90.00
#
_symmetry.space_group_name_H-M   'P 1'
#
loop_
_entity.id
_entity.type
_entity.pdbx_description
1 polymer ?
#
loop_
_entity_poly.entity_id
_entity_poly.type
_entity_poly.pdbx_seq_one_letter_code
_entity_poly.pdbx_strand_id
1 'polypeptide(L)'
;YAAYINHPELQKAIEDYVSIRPKRKGVDALFVSQKGFGFTPNGLSHLMLKVYGSAGFDSASSHSGRRSFATNVLRSGVDIVALKTLMNHSNIATTAEYVSHNDEYLKKVVLGA
;
A
#
# COMPACT_ATOMS: atom_id res chain seq x y z
N TYR A 1 -12.43 -8.02 -2.02
CA TYR A 1 -11.51 -6.88 -2.16
C TYR A 1 -10.57 -7.09 -3.34
N ALA A 2 -10.45 -6.09 -4.17
CA ALA A 2 -9.55 -6.10 -5.32
C ALA A 2 -8.72 -4.80 -5.34
N ALA A 3 -7.43 -4.94 -5.63
CA ALA A 3 -6.54 -3.80 -5.80
C ALA A 3 -6.39 -3.50 -7.30
N TYR A 4 -6.33 -2.22 -7.65
CA TYR A 4 -6.15 -1.78 -9.03
C TYR A 4 -4.68 -1.53 -9.31
N ILE A 5 -4.15 -2.21 -10.32
CA ILE A 5 -2.74 -2.13 -10.71
C ILE A 5 -2.68 -1.54 -12.12
N ASN A 6 -2.80 -0.22 -12.20
CA ASN A 6 -2.87 0.49 -13.48
C ASN A 6 -1.56 1.17 -13.88
N HIS A 7 -0.63 1.35 -12.95
CA HIS A 7 0.64 2.01 -13.22
C HIS A 7 1.53 1.09 -14.07
N PRO A 8 1.99 1.51 -15.27
CA PRO A 8 2.75 0.64 -16.17
C PRO A 8 4.03 0.08 -15.57
N GLU A 9 4.76 0.87 -14.80
CA GLU A 9 5.99 0.40 -14.14
C GLU A 9 5.71 -0.68 -13.10
N LEU A 10 4.62 -0.53 -12.34
CA LEU A 10 4.20 -1.53 -11.35
C LEU A 10 3.74 -2.81 -12.04
N GLN A 11 2.97 -2.69 -13.13
CA GLN A 11 2.52 -3.85 -13.91
C GLN A 11 3.72 -4.64 -14.41
N LYS A 12 4.72 -3.98 -14.97
CA LYS A 12 5.94 -4.63 -15.45
C LYS A 12 6.72 -5.30 -14.33
N ALA A 13 6.86 -4.62 -13.19
CA ALA A 13 7.56 -5.18 -12.05
C ALA A 13 6.89 -6.46 -11.54
N ILE A 14 5.57 -6.49 -11.48
CA ILE A 14 4.81 -7.67 -11.07
C ILE A 14 4.95 -8.80 -12.09
N GLU A 15 4.85 -8.49 -13.39
CA GLU A 15 5.05 -9.49 -14.45
C GLU A 15 6.44 -10.13 -14.37
N ASP A 16 7.47 -9.31 -14.22
CA ASP A 16 8.87 -9.79 -14.10
C ASP A 16 9.02 -10.68 -12.87
N TYR A 17 8.43 -10.27 -11.74
CA TYR A 17 8.47 -11.06 -10.51
C TYR A 17 7.74 -12.40 -10.67
N VAL A 18 6.55 -12.40 -11.26
CA VAL A 18 5.74 -13.62 -11.45
C VAL A 18 6.49 -14.64 -12.31
N SER A 19 7.28 -14.17 -13.30
CA SER A 19 8.04 -15.05 -14.17
C SER A 19 9.18 -15.78 -13.46
N ILE A 20 9.73 -15.21 -12.38
CA ILE A 20 10.88 -15.76 -11.66
C ILE A 20 10.55 -16.26 -10.24
N ARG A 21 9.35 -15.99 -9.75
CA ARG A 21 8.99 -16.37 -8.37
C ARG A 21 9.05 -17.87 -8.16
N PRO A 22 9.44 -18.33 -6.94
CA PRO A 22 9.37 -19.75 -6.61
C PRO A 22 7.93 -20.26 -6.73
N LYS A 23 7.76 -21.39 -7.41
CA LYS A 23 6.45 -22.03 -7.57
C LYS A 23 6.42 -23.29 -6.73
N ARG A 24 5.39 -23.41 -5.91
CA ARG A 24 5.15 -24.60 -5.12
C ARG A 24 3.70 -25.05 -5.31
N LYS A 25 3.50 -26.33 -5.57
CA LYS A 25 2.18 -26.91 -5.74
C LYS A 25 1.32 -26.67 -4.49
N GLY A 26 0.11 -26.16 -4.68
CA GLY A 26 -0.81 -25.87 -3.59
C GLY A 26 -0.59 -24.53 -2.87
N VAL A 27 0.34 -23.71 -3.35
CA VAL A 27 0.58 -22.37 -2.79
C VAL A 27 0.19 -21.31 -3.83
N ASP A 28 -0.89 -20.57 -3.55
CA ASP A 28 -1.44 -19.55 -4.45
C ASP A 28 -0.96 -18.14 -4.11
N ALA A 29 -0.22 -17.95 -3.02
CA ALA A 29 0.25 -16.64 -2.61
C ALA A 29 1.14 -16.01 -3.68
N LEU A 30 0.93 -14.72 -3.98
CA LEU A 30 1.77 -13.97 -4.92
C LEU A 30 3.21 -13.88 -4.40
N PHE A 31 3.37 -13.50 -3.14
CA PHE A 31 4.67 -13.41 -2.50
C PHE A 31 4.88 -14.60 -1.58
N VAL A 32 5.98 -15.32 -1.78
CA VAL A 32 6.32 -16.49 -1.01
C VAL A 32 7.63 -16.28 -0.24
N SER A 33 7.70 -16.86 0.96
CA SER A 33 8.92 -16.83 1.77
C SER A 33 9.97 -17.80 1.24
N GLN A 34 11.16 -17.77 1.82
CA GLN A 34 12.23 -18.72 1.49
C GLN A 34 11.81 -20.18 1.73
N LYS A 35 10.86 -20.41 2.61
CA LYS A 35 10.31 -21.74 2.88
C LYS A 35 9.31 -22.22 1.82
N GLY A 36 8.95 -21.36 0.86
CA GLY A 36 8.04 -21.68 -0.23
C GLY A 36 6.56 -21.51 0.09
N PHE A 37 6.22 -20.94 1.23
CA PHE A 37 4.83 -20.63 1.63
C PHE A 37 4.57 -19.13 1.61
N GLY A 38 3.30 -18.73 1.56
CA GLY A 38 2.91 -17.34 1.70
C GLY A 38 3.33 -16.78 3.07
N PHE A 39 3.50 -15.44 3.11
CA PHE A 39 3.86 -14.78 4.36
C PHE A 39 2.68 -14.73 5.32
N THR A 40 2.96 -14.93 6.62
CA THR A 40 2.03 -14.56 7.68
C THR A 40 2.01 -13.01 7.81
N PRO A 41 0.96 -12.41 8.42
CA PRO A 41 0.97 -10.96 8.67
C PRO A 41 2.22 -10.50 9.44
N ASN A 42 2.63 -11.20 10.47
CA ASN A 42 3.84 -10.87 11.23
C ASN A 42 5.10 -11.02 10.39
N GLY A 43 5.21 -12.10 9.62
CA GLY A 43 6.36 -12.33 8.73
C GLY A 43 6.50 -11.23 7.69
N LEU A 44 5.40 -10.81 7.08
CA LEU A 44 5.41 -9.72 6.12
C LEU A 44 5.81 -8.39 6.77
N SER A 45 5.29 -8.10 7.96
CA SER A 45 5.65 -6.88 8.69
C SER A 45 7.15 -6.84 9.01
N HIS A 46 7.73 -7.95 9.43
CA HIS A 46 9.19 -8.05 9.68
C HIS A 46 10.00 -7.84 8.40
N LEU A 47 9.55 -8.42 7.29
CA LEU A 47 10.21 -8.23 6.00
C LEU A 47 10.19 -6.76 5.60
N MET A 48 9.05 -6.07 5.74
CA MET A 48 8.93 -4.66 5.39
C MET A 48 9.84 -3.78 6.27
N LEU A 49 9.98 -4.08 7.56
CA LEU A 49 10.94 -3.40 8.42
C LEU A 49 12.37 -3.53 7.89
N LYS A 50 12.76 -4.72 7.46
CA LYS A 50 14.08 -4.94 6.86
C LYS A 50 14.27 -4.18 5.56
N VAL A 51 13.28 -4.18 4.69
CA VAL A 51 13.33 -3.48 3.40
C VAL A 51 13.49 -1.99 3.62
N TYR A 52 12.67 -1.39 4.48
CA TYR A 52 12.76 0.05 4.77
C TYR A 52 14.08 0.39 5.48
N GLY A 53 14.52 -0.44 6.43
CA GLY A 53 15.81 -0.25 7.11
C GLY A 53 16.98 -0.27 6.14
N SER A 54 16.98 -1.20 5.18
CA SER A 54 18.01 -1.28 4.13
C SER A 54 18.04 -0.03 3.25
N ALA A 55 16.90 0.64 3.09
CA ALA A 55 16.78 1.88 2.33
C ALA A 55 17.08 3.13 3.17
N GLY A 56 17.45 2.98 4.45
CA GLY A 56 17.76 4.10 5.33
C GLY A 56 16.59 4.64 6.14
N PHE A 57 15.45 3.96 6.14
CA PHE A 57 14.25 4.38 6.87
C PHE A 57 14.04 3.52 8.12
N ASP A 58 14.85 3.71 9.14
CA ASP A 58 14.88 2.85 10.33
C ASP A 58 13.59 2.84 11.15
N SER A 59 12.79 3.91 11.08
CA SER A 59 11.52 4.01 11.82
C SER A 59 10.30 3.64 10.97
N ALA A 60 10.47 3.28 9.71
CA ALA A 60 9.37 2.95 8.81
C ALA A 60 8.93 1.49 8.97
N SER A 61 7.64 1.26 8.72
CA SER A 61 7.02 -0.06 8.81
C SER A 61 6.08 -0.30 7.63
N SER A 62 5.39 -1.45 7.60
CA SER A 62 4.39 -1.74 6.58
C SER A 62 3.27 -0.67 6.50
N HIS A 63 2.92 -0.04 7.61
CA HIS A 63 1.93 1.03 7.64
C HIS A 63 2.43 2.34 7.02
N SER A 64 3.73 2.56 6.97
CA SER A 64 4.32 3.78 6.40
C SER A 64 4.02 3.91 4.91
N GLY A 65 4.21 2.85 4.13
CA GLY A 65 3.88 2.83 2.71
C GLY A 65 2.40 3.04 2.46
N ARG A 66 1.55 2.42 3.27
CA ARG A 66 0.11 2.56 3.18
C ARG A 66 -0.33 4.00 3.47
N ARG A 67 0.23 4.64 4.49
CA ARG A 67 -0.06 6.04 4.80
C ARG A 67 0.42 6.98 3.71
N SER A 68 1.60 6.74 3.15
CA SER A 68 2.12 7.53 2.03
C SER A 68 1.21 7.43 0.82
N PHE A 69 0.73 6.25 0.48
CA PHE A 69 -0.23 6.04 -0.60
C PHE A 69 -1.51 6.85 -0.36
N ALA A 70 -2.09 6.75 0.83
CA ALA A 70 -3.31 7.48 1.18
C ALA A 70 -3.12 8.99 1.06
N THR A 71 -2.01 9.51 1.57
CA THR A 71 -1.69 10.94 1.49
C THR A 71 -1.53 11.40 0.04
N ASN A 72 -0.84 10.64 -0.79
CA ASN A 72 -0.64 10.97 -2.20
C ASN A 72 -1.95 10.96 -2.98
N VAL A 73 -2.84 10.01 -2.70
CA VAL A 73 -4.17 9.94 -3.33
C VAL A 73 -5.00 11.17 -2.94
N LEU A 74 -4.98 11.56 -1.67
CA LEU A 74 -5.69 12.76 -1.22
C LEU A 74 -5.16 14.04 -1.87
N ARG A 75 -3.83 14.15 -2.04
CA ARG A 75 -3.21 15.29 -2.72
C ARG A 75 -3.64 15.39 -4.19
N SER A 76 -3.98 14.28 -4.81
CA SER A 76 -4.48 14.28 -6.20
C SER A 76 -5.92 14.79 -6.33
N GLY A 77 -6.62 15.05 -5.22
CA GLY A 77 -7.98 15.57 -5.21
C GLY A 77 -9.07 14.52 -5.19
N VAL A 78 -8.74 13.26 -4.92
CA VAL A 78 -9.71 12.17 -4.79
C VAL A 78 -10.50 12.34 -3.50
N ASP A 79 -11.81 12.08 -3.53
CA ASP A 79 -12.65 12.19 -2.35
C ASP A 79 -12.39 11.06 -1.33
N ILE A 80 -12.81 11.32 -0.08
CA ILE A 80 -12.52 10.39 1.03
C ILE A 80 -13.23 9.05 0.89
N VAL A 81 -14.39 9.00 0.23
CA VAL A 81 -15.13 7.74 0.02
C VAL A 81 -14.38 6.85 -0.96
N ALA A 82 -13.85 7.43 -2.04
CA ALA A 82 -13.00 6.70 -2.98
C ALA A 82 -11.73 6.19 -2.29
N LEU A 83 -11.09 7.00 -1.45
CA LEU A 83 -9.92 6.57 -0.69
C LEU A 83 -10.25 5.42 0.25
N LYS A 84 -11.37 5.50 0.97
CA LYS A 84 -11.84 4.41 1.83
C LYS A 84 -11.95 3.10 1.05
N THR A 85 -12.55 3.16 -0.15
CA THR A 85 -12.70 1.98 -1.01
C THR A 85 -11.34 1.42 -1.44
N LEU A 86 -10.43 2.30 -1.88
CA LEU A 86 -9.08 1.89 -2.30
C LEU A 86 -8.28 1.27 -1.16
N MET A 87 -8.43 1.78 0.05
CA MET A 87 -7.71 1.29 1.24
C MET A 87 -8.40 0.11 1.89
N ASN A 88 -9.58 -0.27 1.43
CA ASN A 88 -10.40 -1.33 2.02
C ASN A 88 -10.66 -1.11 3.53
N HIS A 89 -10.86 0.15 3.92
CA HIS A 89 -11.23 0.47 5.30
C HIS A 89 -12.68 0.10 5.57
N SER A 90 -12.94 -0.61 6.66
CA SER A 90 -14.29 -0.97 7.09
C SER A 90 -15.03 0.23 7.70
N ASN A 91 -14.29 1.24 8.17
CA ASN A 91 -14.83 2.43 8.82
C ASN A 91 -14.21 3.69 8.22
N ILE A 92 -15.08 4.62 7.79
CA ILE A 92 -14.64 5.89 7.20
C ILE A 92 -13.84 6.75 8.19
N ALA A 93 -14.02 6.57 9.49
CA ALA A 93 -13.26 7.31 10.49
C ALA A 93 -11.76 7.06 10.38
N THR A 94 -11.36 5.83 10.04
CA THR A 94 -9.94 5.48 9.80
C THR A 94 -9.38 6.27 8.62
N THR A 95 -10.16 6.43 7.55
CA THR A 95 -9.75 7.22 6.39
C THR A 95 -9.75 8.72 6.71
N ALA A 96 -10.70 9.18 7.52
CA ALA A 96 -10.82 10.59 7.91
C ALA A 96 -9.58 11.10 8.66
N GLU A 97 -8.84 10.23 9.34
CA GLU A 97 -7.58 10.61 9.99
C GLU A 97 -6.57 11.19 9.00
N TYR A 98 -6.51 10.67 7.80
CA TYR A 98 -5.60 11.17 6.76
C TYR A 98 -6.02 12.55 6.28
N VAL A 99 -7.31 12.82 6.19
CA VAL A 99 -7.84 14.12 5.79
C VAL A 99 -7.55 15.18 6.85
N SER A 100 -7.81 14.88 8.12
CA SER A 100 -7.64 15.84 9.21
C SER A 100 -6.19 16.29 9.40
N HIS A 101 -5.23 15.51 8.95
CA HIS A 101 -3.79 15.80 9.05
C HIS A 101 -3.15 16.25 7.72
N ASN A 102 -3.95 16.47 6.67
CA ASN A 102 -3.44 16.86 5.36
C ASN A 102 -3.86 18.29 4.99
N ASP A 103 -3.04 19.26 5.41
CA ASP A 103 -3.28 20.68 5.15
C ASP A 103 -3.33 21.01 3.67
N GLU A 104 -2.49 20.38 2.85
CA GLU A 104 -2.47 20.61 1.41
C GLU A 104 -3.80 20.21 0.75
N TYR A 105 -4.35 19.08 1.15
CA TYR A 105 -5.65 18.63 0.67
C TYR A 105 -6.75 19.61 1.07
N LEU A 106 -6.76 20.04 2.32
CA LEU A 106 -7.76 20.98 2.84
C LEU A 106 -7.68 22.34 2.10
N LYS A 107 -6.47 22.80 1.82
CA LYS A 107 -6.28 24.03 1.03
C LYS A 107 -6.83 23.89 -0.39
N LYS A 108 -6.63 22.76 -1.03
CA LYS A 108 -7.18 22.48 -2.36
C LYS A 108 -8.71 22.45 -2.35
N VAL A 109 -9.31 21.87 -1.32
CA VAL A 109 -10.76 21.83 -1.16
C VAL A 109 -11.34 23.25 -1.09
N VAL A 110 -10.71 24.12 -0.32
CA VAL A 110 -11.13 25.53 -0.19
C VAL A 110 -11.00 26.26 -1.51
N LEU A 111 -9.92 26.07 -2.26
CA LEU A 111 -9.72 26.70 -3.56
C LEU A 111 -10.76 26.24 -4.59
N GLY A 112 -11.24 25.02 -4.50
CA GLY A 112 -12.26 24.49 -5.42
C GLY A 112 -13.69 24.83 -5.05
N ALA A 113 -13.88 25.48 -3.92
CA ALA A 113 -15.22 25.81 -3.43
C ALA A 113 -15.84 27.03 -4.11
#